data_736dcd8dc31dd0941fce4bc0237206b8
#
_entry.id   736dcd8dc31dd0941fce4bc0237206b8
#
_cell.length_a   1.000
_cell.length_b   1.000
_cell.length_c   1.000
_cell.angle_alpha   90.00
_cell.angle_beta   90.00
_cell.angle_gamma   90.00
#
_symmetry.space_group_name_H-M   'P 1'
#
loop_
_entity.id
_entity.type
_entity.pdbx_description
1 polymer ?
#
loop_
_entity_poly.entity_id
_entity_poly.type
_entity_poly.pdbx_seq_one_letter_code
_entity_poly.pdbx_strand_id
1 'polypeptide(L)'
;GRSIMKTKIIKTLLIQTLLAVIVGFLVSIVANLFIEGARYFLSFQTASSALSVRFVDVDINLIPTVAMLISAFLIVLVRRSLGVTKWSGPADSIYALHQQKVGVDVRLGLGSTLAAFISASGGASVGQYGPLVHFGSTLSTMLSRLLGLQINRDVLLACGVAAAISAGFNAPIA
;
A
#
# COMPACT_ATOMS: atom_id res chain seq x y z
N GLY A 1 -17.38 4.92 -41.23
CA GLY A 1 -17.39 5.57 -39.88
C GLY A 1 -17.57 4.57 -38.72
N ARG A 2 -18.58 3.69 -38.73
CA ARG A 2 -18.87 2.73 -37.63
C ARG A 2 -17.78 1.69 -37.37
N SER A 3 -17.08 1.20 -38.41
CA SER A 3 -16.05 0.18 -38.27
C SER A 3 -14.79 0.75 -37.57
N ILE A 4 -14.36 1.93 -37.95
CA ILE A 4 -13.18 2.61 -37.37
C ILE A 4 -13.43 2.93 -35.88
N MET A 5 -14.66 3.35 -35.54
CA MET A 5 -15.04 3.64 -34.16
C MET A 5 -15.03 2.38 -33.29
N LYS A 6 -15.54 1.24 -33.80
CA LYS A 6 -15.49 -0.07 -33.10
C LYS A 6 -14.06 -0.53 -32.84
N THR A 7 -13.18 -0.44 -33.81
CA THR A 7 -11.79 -0.83 -33.68
C THR A 7 -11.05 0.03 -32.61
N LYS A 8 -11.33 1.33 -32.58
CA LYS A 8 -10.73 2.23 -31.58
C LYS A 8 -11.22 1.88 -30.16
N ILE A 9 -12.49 1.59 -29.98
CA ILE A 9 -13.07 1.17 -28.70
C ILE A 9 -12.44 -0.15 -28.22
N ILE A 10 -12.38 -1.16 -29.10
CA ILE A 10 -11.79 -2.46 -28.75
C ILE A 10 -10.32 -2.31 -28.36
N LYS A 11 -9.54 -1.53 -29.10
CA LYS A 11 -8.14 -1.27 -28.76
C LYS A 11 -7.98 -0.59 -27.40
N THR A 12 -8.82 0.39 -27.08
CA THR A 12 -8.80 1.07 -25.79
C THR A 12 -9.15 0.10 -24.66
N LEU A 13 -10.18 -0.73 -24.82
CA LEU A 13 -10.56 -1.74 -23.82
C LEU A 13 -9.44 -2.76 -23.59
N LEU A 14 -8.80 -3.26 -24.66
CA LEU A 14 -7.68 -4.19 -24.53
C LEU A 14 -6.51 -3.58 -23.77
N ILE A 15 -6.16 -2.34 -24.04
CA ILE A 15 -5.09 -1.64 -23.32
C ILE A 15 -5.46 -1.45 -21.85
N GLN A 16 -6.68 -1.04 -21.56
CA GLN A 16 -7.18 -0.89 -20.18
C GLN A 16 -7.13 -2.21 -19.41
N THR A 17 -7.59 -3.31 -20.03
CA THR A 17 -7.56 -4.64 -19.41
C THR A 17 -6.13 -5.09 -19.14
N LEU A 18 -5.22 -4.92 -20.10
CA LEU A 18 -3.80 -5.27 -19.94
C LEU A 18 -3.17 -4.50 -18.78
N LEU A 19 -3.43 -3.20 -18.71
CA LEU A 19 -2.92 -2.36 -17.60
C LEU A 19 -3.53 -2.74 -16.26
N ALA A 20 -4.82 -3.06 -16.20
CA ALA A 20 -5.46 -3.55 -15.00
C ALA A 20 -4.80 -4.84 -14.48
N VAL A 21 -4.46 -5.77 -15.38
CA VAL A 21 -3.73 -7.01 -15.04
C VAL A 21 -2.33 -6.69 -14.51
N ILE A 22 -1.59 -5.79 -15.15
CA ILE A 22 -0.24 -5.39 -14.70
C ILE A 22 -0.31 -4.73 -13.31
N VAL A 23 -1.24 -3.79 -13.10
CA VAL A 23 -1.44 -3.14 -11.80
C VAL A 23 -1.80 -4.18 -10.75
N GLY A 24 -2.77 -5.05 -11.05
CA GLY A 24 -3.21 -6.11 -10.14
C GLY A 24 -2.06 -7.03 -9.73
N PHE A 25 -1.24 -7.45 -10.68
CA PHE A 25 -0.07 -8.29 -10.42
C PHE A 25 0.96 -7.60 -9.52
N LEU A 26 1.34 -6.36 -9.83
CA LEU A 26 2.32 -5.60 -9.04
C LEU A 26 1.81 -5.31 -7.63
N VAL A 27 0.55 -4.89 -7.50
CA VAL A 27 -0.07 -4.63 -6.19
C VAL A 27 -0.14 -5.92 -5.36
N SER A 28 -0.48 -7.04 -5.97
CA SER A 28 -0.53 -8.34 -5.29
C SER A 28 0.84 -8.75 -4.74
N ILE A 29 1.91 -8.61 -5.53
CA ILE A 29 3.27 -8.89 -5.06
C ILE A 29 3.61 -8.02 -3.85
N VAL A 30 3.41 -6.71 -3.94
CA VAL A 30 3.76 -5.79 -2.85
C VAL A 30 2.89 -6.03 -1.62
N ALA A 31 1.60 -6.32 -1.79
CA ALA A 31 0.72 -6.67 -0.69
C ALA A 31 1.17 -7.93 0.05
N ASN A 32 1.54 -8.98 -0.69
CA ASN A 32 2.08 -10.19 -0.07
C ASN A 32 3.41 -9.93 0.64
N LEU A 33 4.34 -9.20 0.02
CA LEU A 33 5.60 -8.82 0.66
C LEU A 33 5.38 -7.99 1.93
N PHE A 34 4.41 -7.09 1.92
CA PHE A 34 4.04 -6.30 3.10
C PHE A 34 3.54 -7.20 4.23
N ILE A 35 2.60 -8.09 3.94
CA ILE A 35 1.97 -8.96 4.94
C ILE A 35 2.98 -9.95 5.51
N GLU A 36 3.69 -10.67 4.64
CA GLU A 36 4.67 -11.68 5.07
C GLU A 36 5.89 -11.05 5.73
N GLY A 37 6.35 -9.89 5.23
CA GLY A 37 7.42 -9.13 5.86
C GLY A 37 7.06 -8.68 7.28
N ALA A 38 5.88 -8.11 7.47
CA ALA A 38 5.41 -7.70 8.80
C ALA A 38 5.27 -8.90 9.74
N ARG A 39 4.73 -10.04 9.27
CA ARG A 39 4.63 -11.28 10.06
C ARG A 39 6.02 -11.81 10.46
N TYR A 40 6.99 -11.79 9.56
CA TYR A 40 8.34 -12.22 9.83
C TYR A 40 8.98 -11.42 10.97
N PHE A 41 8.88 -10.09 10.92
CA PHE A 41 9.40 -9.23 11.99
C PHE A 41 8.67 -9.45 13.32
N LEU A 42 7.36 -9.63 13.29
CA LEU A 42 6.57 -9.91 14.50
C LEU A 42 6.93 -11.26 15.11
N SER A 43 7.08 -12.32 14.29
CA SER A 43 7.48 -13.64 14.77
C SER A 43 8.88 -13.64 15.41
N PHE A 44 9.81 -12.88 14.84
CA PHE A 44 11.14 -12.70 15.42
C PHE A 44 11.09 -12.02 16.81
N GLN A 45 10.25 -11.00 16.96
CA GLN A 45 10.08 -10.30 18.26
C GLN A 45 9.48 -11.21 19.34
N THR A 46 8.58 -12.10 18.97
CA THR A 46 7.92 -13.03 19.91
C THR A 46 8.76 -14.26 20.21
N ALA A 47 9.57 -14.73 19.25
CA ALA A 47 10.41 -15.91 19.43
C ALA A 47 11.70 -15.60 20.25
N SER A 48 12.14 -14.36 20.29
CA SER A 48 13.36 -13.96 21.01
C SER A 48 13.04 -13.58 22.46
N SER A 49 13.68 -14.27 23.41
CA SER A 49 13.60 -14.00 24.85
C SER A 49 14.83 -13.25 25.40
N ALA A 50 15.64 -12.68 24.52
CA ALA A 50 16.91 -12.05 24.89
C ALA A 50 16.78 -10.85 25.84
N LEU A 51 15.62 -10.20 25.91
CA LEU A 51 15.30 -9.08 26.78
C LEU A 51 14.08 -9.38 27.64
N SER A 52 14.03 -10.53 28.29
CA SER A 52 12.96 -10.84 29.25
C SER A 52 13.32 -10.38 30.65
N VAL A 53 12.44 -9.64 31.30
CA VAL A 53 12.54 -9.22 32.70
C VAL A 53 11.46 -9.93 33.49
N ARG A 54 11.89 -10.66 34.52
CA ARG A 54 10.94 -11.30 35.46
C ARG A 54 10.49 -10.29 36.50
N PHE A 55 9.20 -10.04 36.53
CA PHE A 55 8.58 -9.17 37.51
C PHE A 55 7.45 -9.92 38.21
N VAL A 56 7.62 -10.23 39.53
CA VAL A 56 6.62 -10.92 40.37
C VAL A 56 5.97 -12.11 39.63
N ASP A 57 6.70 -13.17 39.34
CA ASP A 57 6.24 -14.39 38.64
C ASP A 57 5.72 -14.24 37.19
N VAL A 58 5.89 -13.08 36.58
CA VAL A 58 5.56 -12.85 35.17
C VAL A 58 6.80 -12.50 34.38
N ASP A 59 7.09 -13.27 33.33
CA ASP A 59 8.17 -12.97 32.40
C ASP A 59 7.66 -11.98 31.32
N ILE A 60 8.17 -10.74 31.36
CA ILE A 60 7.81 -9.68 30.42
C ILE A 60 8.89 -9.59 29.35
N ASN A 61 8.51 -9.84 28.10
CA ASN A 61 9.39 -9.64 26.96
C ASN A 61 9.39 -8.16 26.54
N LEU A 62 10.54 -7.49 26.66
CA LEU A 62 10.70 -6.09 26.30
C LEU A 62 11.02 -5.87 24.81
N ILE A 63 11.30 -6.92 24.03
CA ILE A 63 11.67 -6.81 22.62
C ILE A 63 10.60 -6.10 21.81
N PRO A 64 9.29 -6.41 21.91
CA PRO A 64 8.26 -5.67 21.20
C PRO A 64 8.24 -4.17 21.53
N THR A 65 8.49 -3.81 22.77
CA THR A 65 8.55 -2.39 23.18
C THR A 65 9.73 -1.67 22.51
N VAL A 66 10.90 -2.29 22.51
CA VAL A 66 12.09 -1.73 21.84
C VAL A 66 11.88 -1.65 20.32
N ALA A 67 11.30 -2.68 19.72
CA ALA A 67 10.97 -2.69 18.28
C ALA A 67 10.00 -1.55 17.92
N MET A 68 9.01 -1.29 18.75
CA MET A 68 8.07 -0.19 18.56
C MET A 68 8.72 1.18 18.63
N LEU A 69 9.67 1.39 19.59
CA LEU A 69 10.45 2.62 19.70
C LEU A 69 11.36 2.84 18.47
N ILE A 70 12.03 1.78 18.01
CA ILE A 70 12.86 1.82 16.81
C ILE A 70 12.00 2.17 15.58
N SER A 71 10.83 1.54 15.45
CA SER A 71 9.89 1.82 14.36
C SER A 71 9.40 3.26 14.37
N ALA A 72 9.07 3.80 15.54
CA ALA A 72 8.69 5.20 15.68
C ALA A 72 9.82 6.15 15.22
N PHE A 73 11.06 5.86 15.60
CA PHE A 73 12.23 6.62 15.16
C PHE A 73 12.43 6.55 13.63
N LEU A 74 12.31 5.35 13.04
CA LEU A 74 12.43 5.15 11.59
C LEU A 74 11.34 5.91 10.82
N ILE A 75 10.10 5.92 11.33
CA ILE A 75 9.00 6.68 10.72
C ILE A 75 9.31 8.18 10.73
N VAL A 76 9.88 8.72 11.80
CA VAL A 76 10.30 10.12 11.86
C VAL A 76 11.41 10.41 10.84
N LEU A 77 12.37 9.50 10.65
CA LEU A 77 13.40 9.62 9.62
C LEU A 77 12.80 9.63 8.21
N VAL A 78 11.90 8.71 7.91
CA VAL A 78 11.19 8.66 6.61
C VAL A 78 10.41 9.95 6.39
N ARG A 79 9.70 10.44 7.39
CA ARG A 79 8.96 11.70 7.32
C ARG A 79 9.86 12.88 7.00
N ARG A 80 11.01 12.99 7.66
CA ARG A 80 11.99 14.07 7.43
C ARG A 80 12.62 13.98 6.06
N SER A 81 13.05 12.78 5.63
CA SER A 81 13.69 12.58 4.33
C SER A 81 12.76 12.89 3.15
N LEU A 82 11.47 12.62 3.30
CA LEU A 82 10.47 12.91 2.29
C LEU A 82 9.93 14.35 2.36
N GLY A 83 10.22 15.09 3.43
CA GLY A 83 9.68 16.44 3.65
C GLY A 83 8.17 16.45 3.84
N VAL A 84 7.60 15.37 4.40
CA VAL A 84 6.16 15.17 4.51
C VAL A 84 5.65 15.79 5.81
N THR A 85 4.68 16.69 5.70
CA THR A 85 4.01 17.31 6.85
C THR A 85 2.83 16.49 7.34
N LYS A 86 2.12 15.83 6.42
CA LYS A 86 0.93 15.01 6.70
C LYS A 86 1.00 13.71 5.90
N TRP A 87 0.72 12.59 6.54
CA TRP A 87 0.59 11.29 5.86
C TRP A 87 -0.72 11.19 5.09
N SER A 88 -0.67 10.55 3.93
CA SER A 88 -1.86 10.23 3.14
C SER A 88 -2.41 8.85 3.51
N GLY A 89 -3.71 8.70 3.34
CA GLY A 89 -4.42 7.47 3.61
C GLY A 89 -5.49 7.12 2.58
N PRO A 90 -6.30 6.09 2.83
CA PRO A 90 -7.38 5.68 1.92
C PRO A 90 -8.38 6.78 1.63
N ALA A 91 -8.69 7.63 2.61
CA ALA A 91 -9.59 8.77 2.45
C ALA A 91 -9.08 9.76 1.38
N ASP A 92 -7.77 10.01 1.34
CA ASP A 92 -7.16 10.89 0.32
C ASP A 92 -7.28 10.28 -1.08
N SER A 93 -7.21 8.95 -1.20
CA SER A 93 -7.42 8.23 -2.47
C SER A 93 -8.87 8.33 -2.94
N ILE A 94 -9.84 8.20 -2.03
CA ILE A 94 -11.27 8.35 -2.32
C ILE A 94 -11.57 9.80 -2.73
N TYR A 95 -10.99 10.77 -2.02
CA TYR A 95 -11.14 12.18 -2.33
C TYR A 95 -10.57 12.52 -3.72
N ALA A 96 -9.41 11.97 -4.06
CA ALA A 96 -8.78 12.14 -5.37
C ALA A 96 -9.63 11.54 -6.51
N LEU A 97 -10.38 10.47 -6.27
CA LEU A 97 -11.34 9.90 -7.22
C LEU A 97 -12.50 10.85 -7.51
N HIS A 98 -13.03 11.53 -6.48
CA HIS A 98 -14.16 12.44 -6.63
C HIS A 98 -13.76 13.79 -7.22
N GLN A 99 -12.54 14.25 -6.94
CA GLN A 99 -12.00 15.48 -7.49
C GLN A 99 -11.04 15.17 -8.65
N GLN A 100 -11.54 15.13 -9.87
CA GLN A 100 -10.78 14.84 -11.11
C GLN A 100 -9.52 15.71 -11.32
N LYS A 101 -9.34 16.77 -10.55
CA LYS A 101 -8.21 17.72 -10.64
C LYS A 101 -7.06 17.41 -9.69
N VAL A 102 -7.29 16.65 -8.62
CA VAL A 102 -6.28 16.35 -7.60
C VAL A 102 -5.75 14.94 -7.82
N GLY A 103 -4.56 14.84 -8.38
CA GLY A 103 -3.89 13.53 -8.51
C GLY A 103 -3.32 13.05 -7.18
N VAL A 104 -3.27 11.75 -6.97
CA VAL A 104 -2.53 11.15 -5.86
C VAL A 104 -1.05 11.52 -5.99
N ASP A 105 -0.47 12.06 -4.92
CA ASP A 105 0.97 12.32 -4.87
C ASP A 105 1.71 11.00 -4.66
N VAL A 106 2.44 10.57 -5.71
CA VAL A 106 3.15 9.28 -5.72
C VAL A 106 4.21 9.21 -4.62
N ARG A 107 4.94 10.31 -4.39
CA ARG A 107 5.99 10.35 -3.36
C ARG A 107 5.39 10.19 -1.96
N LEU A 108 4.31 10.90 -1.72
CA LEU A 108 3.58 10.84 -0.45
C LEU A 108 2.92 9.47 -0.26
N GLY A 109 2.34 8.89 -1.32
CA GLY A 109 1.71 7.58 -1.30
C GLY A 109 2.69 6.46 -0.98
N LEU A 110 3.84 6.42 -1.64
CA LEU A 110 4.90 5.44 -1.36
C LEU A 110 5.47 5.63 0.05
N GLY A 111 5.70 6.87 0.47
CA GLY A 111 6.18 7.18 1.81
C GLY A 111 5.21 6.73 2.91
N SER A 112 3.91 6.97 2.72
CA SER A 112 2.86 6.53 3.65
C SER A 112 2.78 5.00 3.75
N THR A 113 2.93 4.29 2.63
CA THR A 113 2.95 2.82 2.61
C THR A 113 4.18 2.27 3.34
N LEU A 114 5.36 2.87 3.11
CA LEU A 114 6.58 2.49 3.81
C LEU A 114 6.48 2.75 5.32
N ALA A 115 5.96 3.91 5.72
CA ALA A 115 5.75 4.22 7.14
C ALA A 115 4.78 3.24 7.81
N ALA A 116 3.71 2.85 7.11
CA ALA A 116 2.77 1.85 7.58
C ALA A 116 3.41 0.46 7.72
N PHE A 117 4.27 0.07 6.77
CA PHE A 117 5.02 -1.19 6.85
C PHE A 117 5.95 -1.21 8.07
N ILE A 118 6.72 -0.14 8.29
CA ILE A 118 7.60 -0.01 9.45
C ILE A 118 6.80 -0.09 10.76
N SER A 119 5.64 0.60 10.82
CA SER A 119 4.76 0.58 11.97
C SER A 119 4.21 -0.81 12.27
N ALA A 120 3.69 -1.49 11.25
CA ALA A 120 3.16 -2.86 11.39
C ALA A 120 4.26 -3.86 11.80
N SER A 121 5.45 -3.76 11.19
CA SER A 121 6.62 -4.59 11.52
C SER A 121 7.13 -4.35 12.94
N GLY A 122 6.94 -3.15 13.48
CA GLY A 122 7.27 -2.80 14.86
C GLY A 122 6.28 -3.27 15.90
N GLY A 123 5.17 -3.91 15.49
CA GLY A 123 4.15 -4.45 16.41
C GLY A 123 2.99 -3.49 16.67
N ALA A 124 2.89 -2.36 15.97
CA ALA A 124 1.74 -1.49 16.10
C ALA A 124 0.49 -2.16 15.48
N SER A 125 -0.61 -2.14 16.18
CA SER A 125 -1.91 -2.66 15.71
C SER A 125 -2.56 -1.69 14.73
N VAL A 126 -1.87 -1.38 13.65
CA VAL A 126 -2.39 -0.57 12.53
C VAL A 126 -2.98 -1.49 11.48
N GLY A 127 -4.16 -1.16 10.97
CA GLY A 127 -4.78 -1.94 9.90
C GLY A 127 -3.90 -1.94 8.66
N GLN A 128 -3.54 -3.12 8.17
CA GLN A 128 -2.66 -3.27 7.00
C GLN A 128 -3.37 -2.94 5.67
N TYR A 129 -4.69 -3.05 5.62
CA TYR A 129 -5.47 -2.92 4.39
C TYR A 129 -5.54 -1.48 3.88
N GLY A 130 -5.69 -0.51 4.77
CA GLY A 130 -5.74 0.90 4.40
C GLY A 130 -4.50 1.36 3.62
N PRO A 131 -3.29 1.14 4.13
CA PRO A 131 -2.05 1.43 3.42
C PRO A 131 -1.92 0.72 2.07
N LEU A 132 -2.35 -0.54 1.97
CA LEU A 132 -2.32 -1.29 0.71
C LEU A 132 -3.28 -0.74 -0.33
N VAL A 133 -4.48 -0.33 0.07
CA VAL A 133 -5.45 0.35 -0.80
C VAL A 133 -4.86 1.66 -1.33
N HIS A 134 -4.24 2.45 -0.46
CA HIS A 134 -3.57 3.69 -0.85
C HIS A 134 -2.37 3.43 -1.76
N PHE A 135 -1.60 2.38 -1.51
CA PHE A 135 -0.51 1.94 -2.40
C PHE A 135 -1.04 1.56 -3.79
N GLY A 136 -2.11 0.78 -3.87
CA GLY A 136 -2.72 0.38 -5.15
C GLY A 136 -3.15 1.59 -5.98
N SER A 137 -3.77 2.59 -5.37
CA SER A 137 -4.15 3.84 -6.04
C SER A 137 -2.93 4.67 -6.48
N THR A 138 -1.88 4.70 -5.66
CA THR A 138 -0.61 5.39 -5.96
C THR A 138 0.10 4.75 -7.15
N LEU A 139 0.21 3.42 -7.17
CA LEU A 139 0.83 2.66 -8.25
C LEU A 139 0.06 2.84 -9.57
N SER A 140 -1.27 2.80 -9.53
CA SER A 140 -2.12 3.06 -10.70
C SER A 140 -1.89 4.46 -11.26
N THR A 141 -1.77 5.46 -10.41
CA THR A 141 -1.49 6.84 -10.80
C THR A 141 -0.09 6.96 -11.43
N MET A 142 0.91 6.32 -10.84
CA MET A 142 2.27 6.30 -11.35
C MET A 142 2.32 5.67 -12.74
N LEU A 143 1.70 4.52 -12.91
CA LEU A 143 1.68 3.79 -14.18
C LEU A 143 0.95 4.58 -15.28
N SER A 144 -0.19 5.20 -14.95
CA SER A 144 -0.93 6.07 -15.87
C SER A 144 -0.08 7.26 -16.37
N ARG A 145 0.72 7.86 -15.47
CA ARG A 145 1.61 8.97 -15.84
C ARG A 145 2.78 8.52 -16.70
N LEU A 146 3.40 7.39 -16.36
CA LEU A 146 4.56 6.86 -17.10
C LEU A 146 4.20 6.47 -18.53
N LEU A 147 3.02 5.89 -18.75
CA LEU A 147 2.60 5.41 -20.05
C LEU A 147 2.00 6.50 -20.93
N GLY A 148 1.71 7.69 -20.39
CA GLY A 148 1.15 8.82 -21.13
C GLY A 148 -0.17 8.51 -21.84
N LEU A 149 -0.84 7.42 -21.44
CA LEU A 149 -2.05 6.95 -22.09
C LEU A 149 -3.25 7.76 -21.57
N GLN A 150 -4.09 8.20 -22.48
CA GLN A 150 -5.40 8.79 -22.17
C GLN A 150 -6.40 7.69 -21.76
N ILE A 151 -6.08 7.01 -20.66
CA ILE A 151 -6.94 5.97 -20.09
C ILE A 151 -7.77 6.62 -19.01
N ASN A 152 -8.99 6.10 -18.85
CA ASN A 152 -9.83 6.54 -17.76
C ASN A 152 -9.12 6.25 -16.43
N ARG A 153 -8.69 7.30 -15.78
CA ARG A 153 -7.88 7.28 -14.57
C ARG A 153 -8.62 6.60 -13.42
N ASP A 154 -9.93 6.76 -13.39
CA ASP A 154 -10.79 6.21 -12.36
C ASP A 154 -10.83 4.68 -12.44
N VAL A 155 -10.81 4.13 -13.65
CA VAL A 155 -10.76 2.67 -13.88
C VAL A 155 -9.45 2.08 -13.34
N LEU A 156 -8.31 2.70 -13.63
CA LEU A 156 -7.02 2.21 -13.14
C LEU A 156 -6.91 2.33 -11.62
N LEU A 157 -7.39 3.42 -11.03
CA LEU A 157 -7.43 3.61 -9.59
C LEU A 157 -8.30 2.52 -8.94
N ALA A 158 -9.49 2.28 -9.48
CA ALA A 158 -10.38 1.23 -8.99
C ALA A 158 -9.74 -0.17 -9.09
N CYS A 159 -9.03 -0.47 -10.19
CA CYS A 159 -8.30 -1.73 -10.33
C CYS A 159 -7.19 -1.88 -9.28
N GLY A 160 -6.43 -0.82 -9.00
CA GLY A 160 -5.39 -0.85 -7.98
C GLY A 160 -5.96 -1.07 -6.57
N VAL A 161 -7.05 -0.41 -6.24
CA VAL A 161 -7.76 -0.59 -4.97
C VAL A 161 -8.32 -2.01 -4.85
N ALA A 162 -9.00 -2.51 -5.87
CA ALA A 162 -9.57 -3.86 -5.90
C ALA A 162 -8.48 -4.93 -5.74
N ALA A 163 -7.34 -4.78 -6.43
CA ALA A 163 -6.21 -5.68 -6.31
C ALA A 163 -5.61 -5.68 -4.89
N ALA A 164 -5.51 -4.52 -4.25
CA ALA A 164 -5.02 -4.40 -2.88
C ALA A 164 -5.95 -5.08 -1.87
N ILE A 165 -7.26 -4.92 -2.03
CA ILE A 165 -8.27 -5.57 -1.20
C ILE A 165 -8.22 -7.09 -1.41
N SER A 166 -8.26 -7.53 -2.65
CA SER A 166 -8.21 -8.96 -3.01
C SER A 166 -6.98 -9.66 -2.44
N ALA A 167 -5.79 -9.05 -2.60
CA ALA A 167 -4.55 -9.58 -2.06
C ALA A 167 -4.52 -9.54 -0.53
N GLY A 168 -4.99 -8.46 0.09
CA GLY A 168 -5.00 -8.27 1.53
C GLY A 168 -5.90 -9.27 2.26
N PHE A 169 -7.06 -9.57 1.70
CA PHE A 169 -8.01 -10.53 2.28
C PHE A 169 -7.82 -11.97 1.76
N ASN A 170 -6.86 -12.20 0.87
CA ASN A 170 -6.67 -13.48 0.17
C ASN A 170 -7.97 -13.96 -0.50
N ALA A 171 -8.71 -13.03 -1.07
CA ALA A 171 -10.00 -13.26 -1.71
C ALA A 171 -9.88 -12.94 -3.21
N PRO A 172 -9.60 -13.97 -4.07
CA PRO A 172 -9.36 -13.75 -5.50
C PRO A 172 -10.61 -13.30 -6.26
N ILE A 173 -11.78 -13.46 -5.65
CA ILE A 173 -13.08 -13.05 -6.21
C ILE A 173 -13.78 -12.21 -5.13
N ALA A 174 -13.44 -10.95 -5.08
CA ALA A 174 -14.06 -9.98 -4.18
C ALA A 174 -14.54 -8.76 -4.98
#